data_23378c803a8852ecc0916f021f0a4a16
#
_entry.id   23378c803a8852ecc0916f021f0a4a16
#
_cell.length_a   1.000
_cell.length_b   1.000
_cell.length_c   1.000
_cell.angle_alpha   90.00
_cell.angle_beta   90.00
_cell.angle_gamma   90.00
#
_symmetry.space_group_name_H-M   'P 1'
#
loop_
_entity.id
_entity.type
_entity.pdbx_description
1 polymer ?
#
loop_
_entity_poly.entity_id
_entity_poly.type
_entity_poly.pdbx_seq_one_letter_code
_entity_poly.pdbx_strand_id
1 'polypeptide(L)'
;MLGTVLLLLALAKPASPSPASVASRRAEALKRLLEVFGMEDPPPPPAHFKQPPQYMVDLFNTVANADGVTKNPDILEGNTVRSFLDKTHSEKMRFLFVLSSVAKNEKDTLVVTSLCCLPQVSVYQVLEKKEPDAPGGKKLLAARLVSLQGSGWEVFAITQAVRDWTEDESSNQGLLVTVQGLGGSPLEPPPLQFASGRDHHESKKPMLVLFTDDGRRGASLPIASSPGESPTPGTAPLSSGSRSTRSLDRLQPCQRHPLSVDFEEIGWSGWIISPRGYNAYHCKGSCPFPLGENMRPTNHATVQSIINALKLSEGVSSPCCVPDKLYSINLLYFDDDENVVLKQYDDMVAGSCGCH
;
A
#
# COMPACT_ATOMS: atom_id res chain seq x y z
N MET A 1 71.08 -4.17 39.16
CA MET A 1 70.48 -4.99 38.13
C MET A 1 69.06 -4.43 37.96
N LEU A 2 68.83 -3.59 36.90
CA LEU A 2 67.52 -3.08 36.54
C LEU A 2 66.86 -4.07 35.57
N GLY A 3 65.75 -4.70 36.01
CA GLY A 3 64.99 -5.57 35.15
C GLY A 3 63.97 -4.72 34.38
N THR A 4 64.09 -4.64 33.05
CA THR A 4 63.17 -3.94 32.16
C THR A 4 61.92 -4.83 31.95
N VAL A 5 60.79 -4.43 32.48
CA VAL A 5 59.48 -5.08 32.20
C VAL A 5 58.97 -4.56 30.87
N LEU A 6 59.00 -5.38 29.84
CA LEU A 6 58.39 -5.08 28.53
C LEU A 6 56.88 -5.38 28.59
N LEU A 7 56.05 -4.34 28.60
CA LEU A 7 54.58 -4.46 28.54
C LEU A 7 54.18 -4.64 27.07
N LEU A 8 53.92 -5.89 26.65
CA LEU A 8 53.36 -6.20 25.35
C LEU A 8 51.84 -5.85 25.34
N LEU A 9 51.48 -4.67 24.87
CA LEU A 9 50.10 -4.31 24.53
C LEU A 9 49.71 -5.04 23.25
N ALA A 10 49.00 -6.16 23.37
CA ALA A 10 48.35 -6.79 22.26
C ALA A 10 47.19 -5.89 21.76
N LEU A 11 47.40 -5.19 20.66
CA LEU A 11 46.34 -4.50 19.92
C LEU A 11 45.40 -5.58 19.35
N ALA A 12 44.32 -5.87 20.08
CA ALA A 12 43.23 -6.70 19.58
C ALA A 12 42.61 -5.98 18.38
N LYS A 13 42.81 -6.49 17.17
CA LYS A 13 42.03 -6.08 16.00
C LYS A 13 40.54 -6.33 16.31
N PRO A 14 39.66 -5.37 16.00
CA PRO A 14 38.23 -5.61 16.15
C PRO A 14 37.87 -6.86 15.33
N ALA A 15 37.35 -7.88 16.01
CA ALA A 15 36.93 -9.11 15.38
C ALA A 15 35.83 -8.79 14.36
N SER A 16 36.04 -9.23 13.12
CA SER A 16 34.99 -9.13 12.10
C SER A 16 33.73 -9.85 12.61
N PRO A 17 32.53 -9.27 12.48
CA PRO A 17 31.33 -9.90 12.98
C PRO A 17 31.16 -11.28 12.35
N SER A 18 30.81 -12.28 13.15
CA SER A 18 30.64 -13.66 12.67
C SER A 18 29.42 -13.68 11.68
N PRO A 19 29.42 -14.60 10.69
CA PRO A 19 28.32 -14.75 9.76
C PRO A 19 26.96 -14.92 10.46
N ALA A 20 26.93 -15.64 11.58
CA ALA A 20 25.74 -15.82 12.41
C ALA A 20 25.22 -14.51 13.02
N SER A 21 26.12 -13.60 13.45
CA SER A 21 25.72 -12.30 14.00
C SER A 21 25.23 -11.33 12.93
N VAL A 22 25.66 -11.48 11.69
CA VAL A 22 25.18 -10.69 10.54
C VAL A 22 23.79 -11.17 10.14
N ALA A 23 23.55 -12.49 10.05
CA ALA A 23 22.27 -13.09 9.74
C ALA A 23 21.20 -12.71 10.79
N SER A 24 21.53 -12.77 12.08
CA SER A 24 20.62 -12.37 13.16
C SER A 24 20.23 -10.89 13.07
N ARG A 25 21.19 -9.99 12.81
CA ARG A 25 20.89 -8.55 12.63
C ARG A 25 20.03 -8.26 11.41
N ARG A 26 20.24 -9.00 10.30
CA ARG A 26 19.41 -8.89 9.10
C ARG A 26 17.98 -9.32 9.40
N ALA A 27 17.78 -10.45 10.07
CA ALA A 27 16.44 -10.93 10.45
C ALA A 27 15.71 -9.94 11.35
N GLU A 28 16.40 -9.38 12.36
CA GLU A 28 15.82 -8.35 13.23
C GLU A 28 15.45 -7.07 12.46
N ALA A 29 16.30 -6.63 11.53
CA ALA A 29 16.01 -5.47 10.71
C ALA A 29 14.79 -5.68 9.79
N LEU A 30 14.68 -6.88 9.18
CA LEU A 30 13.51 -7.24 8.36
C LEU A 30 12.23 -7.32 9.19
N LYS A 31 12.30 -7.84 10.42
CA LYS A 31 11.16 -7.84 11.34
C LYS A 31 10.69 -6.42 11.66
N ARG A 32 11.60 -5.50 11.97
CA ARG A 32 11.25 -4.08 12.19
C ARG A 32 10.65 -3.42 10.95
N LEU A 33 11.12 -3.81 9.76
CA LEU A 33 10.54 -3.32 8.51
C LEU A 33 9.10 -3.82 8.33
N LEU A 34 8.80 -5.09 8.66
CA LEU A 34 7.42 -5.63 8.68
C LEU A 34 6.52 -4.87 9.66
N GLU A 35 7.03 -4.52 10.84
CA GLU A 35 6.30 -3.72 11.82
C GLU A 35 5.87 -2.34 11.25
N VAL A 36 6.71 -1.70 10.41
CA VAL A 36 6.33 -0.46 9.69
C VAL A 36 5.14 -0.71 8.76
N PHE A 37 5.08 -1.88 8.11
CA PHE A 37 3.93 -2.28 7.29
C PHE A 37 2.74 -2.79 8.11
N GLY A 38 2.86 -2.84 9.44
CA GLY A 38 1.80 -3.29 10.34
C GLY A 38 1.56 -4.80 10.27
N MET A 39 2.59 -5.57 9.97
CA MET A 39 2.60 -7.03 9.89
C MET A 39 3.51 -7.61 10.96
N GLU A 40 3.11 -8.72 11.57
CA GLU A 40 3.96 -9.47 12.52
C GLU A 40 4.93 -10.40 11.79
N ASP A 41 4.42 -11.12 10.79
CA ASP A 41 5.17 -12.01 9.93
C ASP A 41 4.85 -11.74 8.45
N PRO A 42 5.77 -12.07 7.52
CA PRO A 42 5.50 -11.93 6.09
C PRO A 42 4.43 -12.94 5.67
N PRO A 43 3.42 -12.55 4.89
CA PRO A 43 2.46 -13.48 4.35
C PRO A 43 3.13 -14.62 3.58
N PRO A 44 2.63 -15.85 3.67
CA PRO A 44 3.16 -16.94 2.89
C PRO A 44 2.96 -16.66 1.39
N PRO A 45 3.92 -17.03 0.53
CA PRO A 45 3.68 -16.94 -0.91
C PRO A 45 2.50 -17.86 -1.27
N PRO A 46 1.63 -17.45 -2.21
CA PRO A 46 0.50 -18.27 -2.63
C PRO A 46 0.94 -19.68 -3.03
N ALA A 47 0.18 -20.69 -2.61
CA ALA A 47 0.52 -22.10 -2.84
C ALA A 47 0.59 -22.48 -4.32
N HIS A 48 -0.13 -21.75 -5.18
CA HIS A 48 -0.11 -21.87 -6.64
C HIS A 48 0.08 -20.48 -7.24
N PHE A 49 0.61 -20.44 -8.50
CA PHE A 49 0.69 -19.18 -9.23
C PHE A 49 -0.73 -18.62 -9.40
N LYS A 50 -1.03 -17.57 -8.64
CA LYS A 50 -2.34 -16.93 -8.60
C LYS A 50 -2.23 -15.57 -9.26
N GLN A 51 -3.05 -15.35 -10.27
CA GLN A 51 -3.13 -14.01 -10.87
C GLN A 51 -3.96 -13.10 -9.96
N PRO A 52 -3.47 -11.90 -9.65
CA PRO A 52 -4.26 -10.95 -8.89
C PRO A 52 -5.51 -10.54 -9.70
N PRO A 53 -6.63 -10.21 -9.02
CA PRO A 53 -7.80 -9.68 -9.71
C PRO A 53 -7.45 -8.44 -10.53
N GLN A 54 -7.87 -8.40 -11.79
CA GLN A 54 -7.56 -7.29 -12.70
C GLN A 54 -8.04 -5.94 -12.14
N TYR A 55 -9.20 -5.91 -11.49
CA TYR A 55 -9.72 -4.71 -10.83
C TYR A 55 -8.74 -4.14 -9.81
N MET A 56 -8.11 -4.97 -8.99
CA MET A 56 -7.15 -4.54 -7.97
C MET A 56 -5.87 -3.99 -8.59
N VAL A 57 -5.43 -4.58 -9.71
CA VAL A 57 -4.29 -4.07 -10.50
C VAL A 57 -4.63 -2.72 -11.13
N ASP A 58 -5.82 -2.59 -11.73
CA ASP A 58 -6.29 -1.35 -12.33
C ASP A 58 -6.44 -0.25 -11.28
N LEU A 59 -6.95 -0.60 -10.10
CA LEU A 59 -7.07 0.32 -8.97
C LEU A 59 -5.68 0.80 -8.50
N PHE A 60 -4.72 -0.12 -8.33
CA PHE A 60 -3.33 0.26 -8.01
C PHE A 60 -2.76 1.23 -9.04
N ASN A 61 -2.89 0.95 -10.33
CA ASN A 61 -2.40 1.82 -11.40
C ASN A 61 -3.09 3.20 -11.43
N THR A 62 -4.31 3.28 -10.91
CA THR A 62 -5.04 4.55 -10.79
C THR A 62 -4.49 5.40 -9.66
N VAL A 63 -4.23 4.81 -8.49
CA VAL A 63 -3.86 5.54 -7.27
C VAL A 63 -2.36 5.76 -7.11
N ALA A 64 -1.52 4.92 -7.74
CA ALA A 64 -0.07 4.95 -7.62
C ALA A 64 0.63 5.03 -9.00
N ASN A 65 1.88 5.47 -8.98
CA ASN A 65 2.77 5.39 -10.13
C ASN A 65 3.50 4.01 -10.17
N ALA A 66 4.41 3.83 -11.13
CA ALA A 66 5.16 2.57 -11.29
C ALA A 66 6.03 2.22 -10.06
N ASP A 67 6.49 3.22 -9.32
CA ASP A 67 7.28 3.06 -8.10
C ASP A 67 6.38 2.94 -6.84
N GLY A 68 5.07 2.80 -7.00
CA GLY A 68 4.12 2.71 -5.90
C GLY A 68 3.83 4.05 -5.19
N VAL A 69 4.45 5.16 -5.58
CA VAL A 69 4.21 6.47 -4.94
C VAL A 69 2.79 6.92 -5.23
N THR A 70 2.08 7.32 -4.18
CA THR A 70 0.68 7.77 -4.25
C THR A 70 0.56 9.03 -5.12
N LYS A 71 -0.31 8.99 -6.13
CA LYS A 71 -0.60 10.13 -7.02
C LYS A 71 -1.48 11.17 -6.34
N ASN A 72 -2.55 10.70 -5.70
CA ASN A 72 -3.48 11.52 -4.94
C ASN A 72 -4.02 10.69 -3.77
N PRO A 73 -3.76 11.06 -2.51
CA PRO A 73 -4.21 10.32 -1.33
C PRO A 73 -5.74 10.31 -1.16
N ASP A 74 -6.46 11.27 -1.78
CA ASP A 74 -7.90 11.43 -1.62
C ASP A 74 -8.73 10.61 -2.62
N ILE A 75 -8.09 9.89 -3.55
CA ILE A 75 -8.81 9.06 -4.54
C ILE A 75 -9.53 7.90 -3.86
N LEU A 76 -8.93 7.30 -2.84
CA LEU A 76 -9.53 6.20 -2.08
C LEU A 76 -10.26 6.74 -0.84
N GLU A 77 -11.48 6.29 -0.62
CA GLU A 77 -12.26 6.62 0.59
C GLU A 77 -11.66 6.01 1.87
N GLY A 78 -10.70 5.06 1.73
CA GLY A 78 -9.96 4.41 2.80
C GLY A 78 -8.48 4.27 2.47
N ASN A 79 -7.65 3.92 3.46
CA ASN A 79 -6.22 3.65 3.25
C ASN A 79 -5.91 2.18 2.94
N THR A 80 -6.91 1.31 3.05
CA THR A 80 -6.77 -0.13 2.80
C THR A 80 -7.95 -0.62 1.97
N VAL A 81 -7.66 -1.32 0.88
CA VAL A 81 -8.66 -1.95 0.01
C VAL A 81 -8.35 -3.45 -0.04
N ARG A 82 -9.32 -4.29 0.31
CA ARG A 82 -9.16 -5.75 0.32
C ARG A 82 -10.17 -6.39 -0.61
N SER A 83 -9.74 -7.36 -1.42
CA SER A 83 -10.60 -8.12 -2.31
C SER A 83 -10.80 -9.54 -1.81
N PHE A 84 -12.04 -10.01 -1.84
CA PHE A 84 -12.41 -11.39 -1.52
C PHE A 84 -13.01 -12.04 -2.76
N LEU A 85 -12.44 -13.15 -3.18
CA LEU A 85 -12.97 -13.94 -4.29
C LEU A 85 -14.11 -14.84 -3.82
N ASP A 86 -15.08 -15.06 -4.71
CA ASP A 86 -16.13 -16.05 -4.46
C ASP A 86 -15.54 -17.44 -4.28
N LYS A 87 -15.91 -18.11 -3.19
CA LYS A 87 -15.49 -19.48 -2.85
C LYS A 87 -16.54 -20.55 -3.26
N THR A 88 -17.65 -20.13 -3.87
CA THR A 88 -18.67 -21.06 -4.34
C THR A 88 -18.42 -21.48 -5.80
N HIS A 89 -18.60 -22.77 -6.07
CA HIS A 89 -18.61 -23.31 -7.43
C HIS A 89 -20.04 -23.51 -7.93
N SER A 90 -20.95 -22.60 -7.58
CA SER A 90 -22.37 -22.74 -7.87
C SER A 90 -22.67 -22.32 -9.32
N GLU A 91 -23.38 -23.20 -10.05
CA GLU A 91 -23.94 -22.88 -11.38
C GLU A 91 -25.08 -21.86 -11.31
N LYS A 92 -25.68 -21.66 -10.13
CA LYS A 92 -26.66 -20.62 -9.84
C LYS A 92 -25.90 -19.37 -9.42
N MET A 93 -26.23 -18.21 -9.94
CA MET A 93 -25.63 -16.87 -9.66
C MET A 93 -25.70 -16.49 -8.17
N ARG A 94 -25.20 -17.38 -7.31
CA ARG A 94 -25.12 -17.23 -5.86
C ARG A 94 -23.66 -17.20 -5.46
N PHE A 95 -23.25 -16.13 -4.79
CA PHE A 95 -21.88 -15.85 -4.38
C PHE A 95 -21.79 -15.82 -2.87
N LEU A 96 -20.81 -16.52 -2.30
CA LEU A 96 -20.50 -16.50 -0.86
C LEU A 96 -19.08 -15.98 -0.66
N PHE A 97 -18.96 -14.88 0.07
CA PHE A 97 -17.70 -14.28 0.46
C PHE A 97 -17.45 -14.55 1.94
N VAL A 98 -16.28 -15.10 2.26
CA VAL A 98 -15.84 -15.28 3.65
C VAL A 98 -15.05 -14.04 4.03
N LEU A 99 -15.57 -13.28 5.00
CA LEU A 99 -14.98 -12.02 5.47
C LEU A 99 -14.06 -12.35 6.66
N SER A 100 -12.80 -12.64 6.39
CA SER A 100 -11.80 -12.79 7.44
C SER A 100 -11.21 -11.41 7.80
N SER A 101 -11.13 -11.11 9.08
CA SER A 101 -10.44 -9.92 9.63
C SER A 101 -11.00 -8.56 9.17
N VAL A 102 -12.31 -8.39 9.08
CA VAL A 102 -12.97 -7.13 8.70
C VAL A 102 -13.29 -6.30 9.94
N ALA A 103 -12.91 -5.04 9.97
CA ALA A 103 -13.21 -4.10 11.05
C ALA A 103 -14.61 -3.46 10.86
N LYS A 104 -15.27 -3.07 11.97
CA LYS A 104 -16.71 -2.68 11.97
C LYS A 104 -17.09 -1.35 11.29
N ASN A 105 -16.13 -0.61 10.68
CA ASN A 105 -16.35 0.76 10.15
C ASN A 105 -16.05 0.86 8.65
N GLU A 106 -16.65 0.02 7.82
CA GLU A 106 -16.23 -0.14 6.42
C GLU A 106 -17.32 0.24 5.41
N LYS A 107 -16.91 0.78 4.24
CA LYS A 107 -17.77 1.01 3.08
C LYS A 107 -17.46 -0.04 2.03
N ASP A 108 -18.49 -0.70 1.50
CA ASP A 108 -18.34 -1.92 0.73
C ASP A 108 -18.95 -1.83 -0.66
N THR A 109 -18.26 -2.43 -1.63
CA THR A 109 -18.69 -2.44 -3.01
C THR A 109 -18.48 -3.81 -3.64
N LEU A 110 -19.56 -4.42 -4.15
CA LEU A 110 -19.47 -5.62 -4.98
C LEU A 110 -19.09 -5.23 -6.41
N VAL A 111 -18.06 -5.85 -6.95
CA VAL A 111 -17.60 -5.65 -8.34
C VAL A 111 -17.86 -6.89 -9.16
N VAL A 112 -18.64 -6.75 -10.23
CA VAL A 112 -19.05 -7.85 -11.13
C VAL A 112 -18.75 -7.49 -12.57
N THR A 113 -18.25 -8.44 -13.38
CA THR A 113 -18.07 -8.22 -14.83
C THR A 113 -19.36 -8.50 -15.60
N SER A 114 -19.73 -7.63 -16.54
CA SER A 114 -20.94 -7.71 -17.34
C SER A 114 -20.68 -7.61 -18.84
N LEU A 115 -21.56 -8.27 -19.61
CA LEU A 115 -21.63 -8.22 -21.07
C LEU A 115 -23.07 -7.88 -21.55
N CYS A 116 -23.18 -7.12 -22.50
CA CYS A 116 -24.10 -6.67 -23.59
C CYS A 116 -25.66 -6.89 -23.59
N CYS A 117 -26.52 -5.87 -23.88
CA CYS A 117 -27.98 -5.60 -24.05
C CYS A 117 -28.72 -5.28 -22.74
N LEU A 118 -29.44 -4.18 -22.62
CA LEU A 118 -29.98 -3.60 -21.38
C LEU A 118 -30.85 -4.53 -20.49
N PRO A 119 -30.34 -5.61 -19.88
CA PRO A 119 -31.01 -6.27 -18.77
C PRO A 119 -30.78 -5.51 -17.48
N GLN A 120 -31.71 -5.63 -16.57
CA GLN A 120 -31.57 -5.21 -15.20
C GLN A 120 -30.85 -6.31 -14.41
N VAL A 121 -29.67 -5.98 -13.88
CA VAL A 121 -28.96 -6.83 -12.92
C VAL A 121 -29.34 -6.37 -11.51
N SER A 122 -29.84 -7.29 -10.72
CA SER A 122 -30.24 -7.04 -9.32
C SER A 122 -29.46 -7.94 -8.38
N VAL A 123 -28.93 -7.33 -7.31
CA VAL A 123 -28.15 -8.00 -6.27
C VAL A 123 -28.98 -8.05 -5.00
N TYR A 124 -29.15 -9.25 -4.44
CA TYR A 124 -29.92 -9.52 -3.23
C TYR A 124 -29.04 -10.12 -2.15
N GLN A 125 -29.23 -9.71 -0.91
CA GLN A 125 -28.77 -10.44 0.27
C GLN A 125 -29.68 -11.64 0.48
N VAL A 126 -29.10 -12.83 0.63
CA VAL A 126 -29.85 -14.05 0.98
C VAL A 126 -30.06 -14.07 2.47
N LEU A 127 -31.32 -14.14 2.91
CA LEU A 127 -31.68 -14.19 4.34
C LEU A 127 -31.94 -15.63 4.81
N GLU A 128 -32.47 -16.48 3.92
CA GLU A 128 -32.78 -17.89 4.23
C GLU A 128 -32.09 -18.82 3.23
N LYS A 129 -31.38 -19.83 3.79
CA LYS A 129 -30.56 -20.74 2.98
C LYS A 129 -31.39 -21.74 2.17
N LYS A 130 -32.57 -22.11 2.65
CA LYS A 130 -33.38 -23.21 2.08
C LYS A 130 -34.25 -22.77 0.91
N GLU A 131 -34.82 -21.58 0.94
CA GLU A 131 -35.72 -21.05 -0.10
C GLU A 131 -35.47 -19.57 -0.36
N PRO A 132 -34.41 -19.19 -1.07
CA PRO A 132 -34.11 -17.77 -1.36
C PRO A 132 -35.18 -17.10 -2.23
N ASP A 133 -36.03 -17.89 -2.92
CA ASP A 133 -37.10 -17.37 -3.77
C ASP A 133 -38.45 -17.28 -3.02
N ALA A 134 -38.53 -17.74 -1.75
CA ALA A 134 -39.70 -17.53 -0.93
C ALA A 134 -39.93 -16.04 -0.63
N PRO A 135 -41.17 -15.61 -0.41
CA PRO A 135 -41.45 -14.25 0.04
C PRO A 135 -40.72 -13.96 1.36
N GLY A 136 -39.78 -13.05 1.35
CA GLY A 136 -38.95 -12.70 2.52
C GLY A 136 -37.59 -13.41 2.59
N GLY A 137 -37.29 -14.40 1.73
CA GLY A 137 -36.02 -15.16 1.76
C GLY A 137 -34.82 -14.33 1.21
N LYS A 138 -35.05 -13.19 0.59
CA LYS A 138 -34.01 -12.31 0.05
C LYS A 138 -34.39 -10.83 0.18
N LYS A 139 -33.37 -9.98 0.35
CA LYS A 139 -33.47 -8.51 0.44
C LYS A 139 -32.74 -7.88 -0.73
N LEU A 140 -33.41 -7.02 -1.51
CA LEU A 140 -32.77 -6.28 -2.58
C LEU A 140 -31.78 -5.27 -2.00
N LEU A 141 -30.52 -5.32 -2.47
CA LEU A 141 -29.46 -4.39 -2.09
C LEU A 141 -29.24 -3.32 -3.13
N ALA A 142 -29.10 -3.73 -4.40
CA ALA A 142 -28.86 -2.83 -5.52
C ALA A 142 -29.42 -3.41 -6.81
N ALA A 143 -29.83 -2.52 -7.74
CA ALA A 143 -30.23 -2.87 -9.08
C ALA A 143 -29.70 -1.85 -10.08
N ARG A 144 -29.24 -2.32 -11.24
CA ARG A 144 -28.70 -1.47 -12.31
C ARG A 144 -29.04 -2.03 -13.67
N LEU A 145 -29.32 -1.12 -14.64
CA LEU A 145 -29.38 -1.48 -16.04
C LEU A 145 -27.97 -1.57 -16.59
N VAL A 146 -27.66 -2.67 -17.25
CA VAL A 146 -26.34 -2.97 -17.77
C VAL A 146 -26.37 -3.07 -19.28
N SER A 147 -25.41 -2.42 -19.98
CA SER A 147 -25.31 -2.50 -21.42
C SER A 147 -24.72 -3.84 -21.86
N LEU A 148 -25.35 -4.50 -22.82
CA LEU A 148 -24.80 -5.71 -23.43
C LEU A 148 -23.64 -5.45 -24.45
N GLN A 149 -23.33 -4.20 -24.79
CA GLN A 149 -22.22 -3.84 -25.70
C GLN A 149 -20.96 -3.40 -24.94
N GLY A 150 -21.03 -3.28 -23.60
CA GLY A 150 -19.90 -2.95 -22.75
C GLY A 150 -19.21 -4.21 -22.27
N SER A 151 -17.88 -4.15 -22.15
CA SER A 151 -17.09 -5.13 -21.40
C SER A 151 -16.38 -4.38 -20.27
N GLY A 152 -16.48 -4.86 -19.05
CA GLY A 152 -15.82 -4.21 -17.92
C GLY A 152 -16.38 -4.66 -16.57
N TRP A 153 -16.01 -3.92 -15.54
CA TRP A 153 -16.49 -4.14 -14.19
C TRP A 153 -17.76 -3.36 -13.93
N GLU A 154 -18.79 -4.06 -13.46
CA GLU A 154 -20.00 -3.44 -12.91
C GLU A 154 -19.93 -3.47 -11.39
N VAL A 155 -20.15 -2.32 -10.77
CA VAL A 155 -19.92 -2.10 -9.34
C VAL A 155 -21.28 -1.89 -8.65
N PHE A 156 -21.57 -2.68 -7.61
CA PHE A 156 -22.79 -2.60 -6.81
C PHE A 156 -22.43 -2.31 -5.35
N ALA A 157 -22.95 -1.22 -4.80
CA ALA A 157 -22.78 -0.91 -3.39
C ALA A 157 -23.64 -1.84 -2.53
N ILE A 158 -23.02 -2.58 -1.61
CA ILE A 158 -23.68 -3.55 -0.74
C ILE A 158 -23.31 -3.37 0.75
N THR A 159 -22.86 -2.18 1.11
CA THR A 159 -22.38 -1.80 2.46
C THR A 159 -23.27 -2.33 3.59
N GLN A 160 -24.60 -2.27 3.42
CA GLN A 160 -25.50 -2.71 4.48
C GLN A 160 -25.41 -4.22 4.75
N ALA A 161 -25.30 -5.04 3.70
CA ALA A 161 -25.18 -6.49 3.88
C ALA A 161 -23.88 -6.86 4.57
N VAL A 162 -22.78 -6.19 4.23
CA VAL A 162 -21.49 -6.47 4.87
C VAL A 162 -21.48 -6.04 6.34
N ARG A 163 -22.12 -4.91 6.68
CA ARG A 163 -22.30 -4.51 8.08
C ARG A 163 -23.07 -5.54 8.86
N ASP A 164 -24.20 -6.02 8.30
CA ASP A 164 -25.01 -7.07 8.93
C ASP A 164 -24.15 -8.34 9.18
N TRP A 165 -23.28 -8.72 8.22
CA TRP A 165 -22.39 -9.87 8.32
C TRP A 165 -21.22 -9.69 9.31
N THR A 166 -20.74 -8.46 9.48
CA THR A 166 -19.69 -8.14 10.48
C THR A 166 -20.24 -8.08 11.90
N GLU A 167 -21.54 -7.78 12.07
CA GLU A 167 -22.23 -7.82 13.36
C GLU A 167 -22.59 -9.25 13.75
N ASP A 168 -23.10 -10.04 12.80
CA ASP A 168 -23.47 -11.45 12.97
C ASP A 168 -23.02 -12.28 11.77
N GLU A 169 -21.90 -12.99 11.92
CA GLU A 169 -21.33 -13.85 10.87
C GLU A 169 -22.31 -14.94 10.40
N SER A 170 -23.21 -15.41 11.28
CA SER A 170 -24.22 -16.41 10.94
C SER A 170 -25.25 -15.88 9.94
N SER A 171 -25.44 -14.56 9.83
CA SER A 171 -26.33 -13.90 8.89
C SER A 171 -25.79 -13.92 7.45
N ASN A 172 -24.50 -14.28 7.25
CA ASN A 172 -23.89 -14.37 5.93
C ASN A 172 -24.35 -15.62 5.18
N GLN A 173 -25.48 -15.51 4.50
CA GLN A 173 -26.00 -16.55 3.62
C GLN A 173 -25.63 -16.31 2.14
N GLY A 174 -24.79 -15.30 1.86
CA GLY A 174 -24.31 -14.94 0.54
C GLY A 174 -25.20 -13.97 -0.21
N LEU A 175 -24.83 -13.72 -1.46
CA LEU A 175 -25.53 -12.85 -2.39
C LEU A 175 -26.16 -13.67 -3.52
N LEU A 176 -27.34 -13.27 -3.95
CA LEU A 176 -27.99 -13.76 -5.17
C LEU A 176 -28.03 -12.66 -6.20
N VAL A 177 -27.49 -12.92 -7.38
CA VAL A 177 -27.56 -12.00 -8.52
C VAL A 177 -28.60 -12.52 -9.50
N THR A 178 -29.52 -11.67 -9.92
CA THR A 178 -30.54 -12.00 -10.93
C THR A 178 -30.45 -11.07 -12.12
N VAL A 179 -30.76 -11.61 -13.29
CA VAL A 179 -30.80 -10.88 -14.55
C VAL A 179 -32.21 -10.94 -15.12
N GLN A 180 -32.83 -9.79 -15.31
CA GLN A 180 -34.18 -9.68 -15.80
C GLN A 180 -34.25 -8.71 -17.01
N GLY A 181 -35.16 -8.98 -17.95
CA GLY A 181 -35.48 -8.01 -19.01
C GLY A 181 -36.20 -6.79 -18.47
N LEU A 182 -36.30 -5.73 -19.27
CA LEU A 182 -37.00 -4.46 -18.98
C LEU A 182 -38.51 -4.66 -18.71
N GLY A 183 -39.02 -5.77 -18.46
CA GLY A 183 -40.41 -6.06 -18.07
C GLY A 183 -40.53 -6.96 -16.87
N GLY A 184 -39.37 -7.24 -16.18
CA GLY A 184 -39.36 -8.11 -15.01
C GLY A 184 -39.42 -9.59 -15.34
N SER A 185 -39.46 -9.96 -16.64
CA SER A 185 -39.46 -11.37 -17.08
C SER A 185 -38.04 -11.93 -16.98
N PRO A 186 -37.87 -13.15 -16.42
CA PRO A 186 -36.58 -13.83 -16.47
C PRO A 186 -36.16 -14.02 -17.94
N LEU A 187 -34.90 -13.73 -18.24
CA LEU A 187 -34.32 -13.99 -19.56
C LEU A 187 -33.71 -15.41 -19.52
N GLU A 188 -34.26 -16.34 -20.32
CA GLU A 188 -33.72 -17.69 -20.47
C GLU A 188 -33.34 -17.93 -21.96
N PRO A 189 -32.08 -18.32 -22.24
CA PRO A 189 -30.93 -18.33 -21.33
C PRO A 189 -30.50 -16.91 -20.93
N PRO A 190 -29.89 -16.72 -19.76
CA PRO A 190 -29.45 -15.40 -19.34
C PRO A 190 -28.43 -14.87 -20.35
N PRO A 191 -28.62 -13.66 -20.92
CA PRO A 191 -27.72 -13.10 -21.94
C PRO A 191 -26.39 -12.64 -21.36
N LEU A 192 -26.21 -12.74 -20.04
CA LEU A 192 -25.02 -12.35 -19.34
C LEU A 192 -24.22 -13.58 -18.94
N GLN A 193 -22.97 -13.61 -19.33
CA GLN A 193 -21.98 -14.56 -18.82
C GLN A 193 -21.08 -13.82 -17.85
N PHE A 194 -21.06 -14.27 -16.61
CA PHE A 194 -20.03 -13.86 -15.67
C PHE A 194 -18.73 -14.60 -16.04
N ALA A 195 -17.58 -13.94 -15.84
CA ALA A 195 -16.30 -14.59 -15.97
C ALA A 195 -16.23 -15.74 -14.95
N SER A 196 -16.50 -16.96 -15.40
CA SER A 196 -16.46 -18.16 -14.55
C SER A 196 -15.09 -18.84 -14.68
N GLY A 197 -14.68 -19.57 -13.63
CA GLY A 197 -13.36 -20.19 -13.56
C GLY A 197 -13.05 -21.32 -14.58
N ARG A 198 -13.92 -21.56 -15.55
CA ARG A 198 -13.69 -22.59 -16.59
C ARG A 198 -12.81 -22.12 -17.74
N ASP A 199 -12.75 -20.81 -18.00
CA ASP A 199 -12.05 -20.26 -19.15
C ASP A 199 -11.02 -19.22 -18.70
N HIS A 200 -9.80 -19.59 -18.39
CA HIS A 200 -8.61 -18.74 -18.23
C HIS A 200 -8.78 -17.29 -17.67
N HIS A 201 -9.90 -16.99 -17.02
CA HIS A 201 -10.28 -15.65 -16.55
C HIS A 201 -10.30 -15.54 -15.02
N GLU A 202 -9.38 -16.19 -14.32
CA GLU A 202 -9.31 -16.10 -12.84
C GLU A 202 -9.22 -14.65 -12.35
N SER A 203 -8.51 -13.78 -13.05
CA SER A 203 -8.37 -12.36 -12.74
C SER A 203 -9.66 -11.54 -12.90
N LYS A 204 -10.72 -12.12 -13.48
CA LYS A 204 -12.00 -11.43 -13.76
C LYS A 204 -13.19 -12.04 -13.03
N LYS A 205 -12.96 -12.94 -12.10
CA LYS A 205 -14.04 -13.52 -11.27
C LYS A 205 -14.74 -12.43 -10.48
N PRO A 206 -16.05 -12.57 -10.20
CA PRO A 206 -16.77 -11.71 -9.26
C PRO A 206 -16.04 -11.66 -7.92
N MET A 207 -15.93 -10.47 -7.35
CA MET A 207 -15.24 -10.26 -6.10
C MET A 207 -15.99 -9.24 -5.24
N LEU A 208 -15.88 -9.38 -3.94
CA LEU A 208 -16.23 -8.36 -2.97
C LEU A 208 -14.99 -7.51 -2.71
N VAL A 209 -15.14 -6.18 -2.78
CA VAL A 209 -14.07 -5.23 -2.48
C VAL A 209 -14.47 -4.39 -1.28
N LEU A 210 -13.65 -4.39 -0.24
CA LEU A 210 -13.83 -3.61 0.97
C LEU A 210 -12.86 -2.43 0.99
N PHE A 211 -13.38 -1.25 1.27
CA PHE A 211 -12.60 -0.04 1.51
C PHE A 211 -12.64 0.28 3.00
N THR A 212 -11.48 0.30 3.63
CA THR A 212 -11.34 0.47 5.08
C THR A 212 -10.39 1.59 5.42
N ASP A 213 -10.58 2.21 6.58
CA ASP A 213 -9.66 3.19 7.12
C ASP A 213 -9.21 2.76 8.52
N ASP A 214 -7.90 2.55 8.72
CA ASP A 214 -7.32 2.17 10.01
C ASP A 214 -7.20 3.34 11.01
N GLY A 215 -7.76 4.51 10.65
CA GLY A 215 -7.75 5.73 11.48
C GLY A 215 -6.40 6.43 11.56
N ARG A 216 -5.39 5.97 10.81
CA ARG A 216 -4.07 6.61 10.78
C ARG A 216 -3.97 7.76 9.78
N ARG A 217 -4.97 7.93 8.91
CA ARG A 217 -5.12 9.12 8.08
C ARG A 217 -5.43 10.33 8.96
N GLY A 218 -4.56 11.31 9.02
CA GLY A 218 -4.89 12.60 9.62
C GLY A 218 -4.00 13.10 10.75
N ALA A 219 -2.92 12.43 11.08
CA ALA A 219 -1.88 13.00 11.95
C ALA A 219 -1.01 14.05 11.24
N SER A 220 -1.14 14.21 9.93
CA SER A 220 -0.44 15.25 9.16
C SER A 220 -1.25 16.55 9.20
N LEU A 221 -0.71 17.57 9.86
CA LEU A 221 -1.24 18.93 9.87
C LEU A 221 -1.46 19.43 8.44
N PRO A 222 -2.57 20.16 8.14
CA PRO A 222 -2.82 20.68 6.80
C PRO A 222 -1.81 21.78 6.48
N ILE A 223 -0.79 21.44 5.70
CA ILE A 223 0.06 22.43 5.05
C ILE A 223 -0.67 22.90 3.81
N ALA A 224 -1.00 24.20 3.78
CA ALA A 224 -1.70 24.87 2.70
C ALA A 224 -1.12 24.53 1.32
N SER A 225 -1.96 24.00 0.47
CA SER A 225 -1.65 23.67 -0.93
C SER A 225 -1.43 24.96 -1.73
N SER A 226 -0.22 25.17 -2.21
CA SER A 226 0.03 26.05 -3.35
C SER A 226 0.02 25.20 -4.63
N PRO A 227 -0.66 25.62 -5.71
CA PRO A 227 -0.75 24.84 -6.93
C PRO A 227 0.47 25.04 -7.83
N GLY A 228 1.02 23.93 -8.31
CA GLY A 228 1.71 23.83 -9.58
C GLY A 228 3.22 23.99 -9.56
N GLU A 229 3.90 22.85 -9.68
CA GLU A 229 5.06 22.77 -10.59
C GLU A 229 5.34 21.31 -10.94
N SER A 230 5.18 20.99 -12.21
CA SER A 230 5.57 19.69 -12.78
C SER A 230 7.11 19.61 -12.87
N PRO A 231 7.74 18.49 -12.52
CA PRO A 231 9.17 18.33 -12.72
C PRO A 231 9.48 17.97 -14.18
N THR A 232 10.21 18.83 -14.85
CA THR A 232 10.90 18.53 -16.12
C THR A 232 12.09 17.59 -15.88
N PRO A 233 12.37 16.62 -16.76
CA PRO A 233 13.50 15.72 -16.62
C PRO A 233 14.81 16.42 -16.99
N GLY A 234 15.64 16.70 -15.98
CA GLY A 234 16.99 17.21 -16.14
C GLY A 234 17.99 16.08 -16.39
N THR A 235 18.71 16.23 -17.48
CA THR A 235 19.80 15.39 -17.99
C THR A 235 20.90 15.19 -16.94
N ALA A 236 21.27 13.95 -16.64
CA ALA A 236 22.37 13.61 -15.75
C ALA A 236 23.71 13.75 -16.45
N PRO A 237 24.76 14.31 -15.82
CA PRO A 237 26.12 14.16 -16.29
C PRO A 237 26.79 12.91 -15.73
N LEU A 238 27.44 12.17 -16.61
CA LEU A 238 28.35 11.07 -16.33
C LEU A 238 29.45 11.49 -15.36
N SER A 239 29.60 10.85 -14.22
CA SER A 239 30.72 11.07 -13.33
C SER A 239 31.64 9.87 -13.30
N SER A 240 32.88 10.13 -13.65
CA SER A 240 34.08 9.32 -13.50
C SER A 240 34.33 8.99 -12.04
N GLY A 241 34.80 7.74 -11.76
CA GLY A 241 35.13 7.25 -10.44
C GLY A 241 36.19 8.09 -9.72
N SER A 242 35.96 8.37 -8.46
CA SER A 242 36.92 8.94 -7.53
C SER A 242 36.90 8.23 -6.19
N ARG A 243 38.10 7.97 -5.70
CA ARG A 243 38.45 7.32 -4.43
C ARG A 243 37.80 8.05 -3.24
N SER A 244 37.20 7.28 -2.34
CA SER A 244 36.64 7.68 -1.06
C SER A 244 37.65 8.48 -0.20
N THR A 245 37.36 9.75 0.03
CA THR A 245 37.95 10.53 1.12
C THR A 245 36.85 10.92 2.10
N ARG A 246 36.84 10.28 3.27
CA ARG A 246 35.90 10.53 4.38
C ARG A 246 35.82 11.98 4.88
N SER A 247 36.61 12.89 4.32
CA SER A 247 36.69 14.30 4.69
C SER A 247 35.76 15.21 3.85
N LEU A 248 35.37 14.82 2.65
CA LEU A 248 34.53 15.63 1.74
C LEU A 248 33.04 15.59 2.08
N ASP A 249 32.56 14.55 2.77
CA ASP A 249 31.15 14.40 3.16
C ASP A 249 30.64 15.52 4.11
N ARG A 250 31.53 16.17 4.84
CA ARG A 250 31.18 17.26 5.75
C ARG A 250 30.96 18.62 5.05
N LEU A 251 31.30 18.74 3.78
CA LEU A 251 31.21 19.97 3.01
C LEU A 251 30.04 20.04 2.04
N GLN A 252 29.32 18.91 1.85
CA GLN A 252 28.13 18.92 0.98
C GLN A 252 26.94 19.52 1.74
N PRO A 253 26.20 20.43 1.10
CA PRO A 253 24.97 20.98 1.70
C PRO A 253 23.90 19.89 1.85
N CYS A 254 22.97 20.12 2.78
CA CYS A 254 21.83 19.23 2.99
C CYS A 254 21.07 19.01 1.68
N GLN A 255 20.96 17.77 1.25
CA GLN A 255 20.26 17.39 0.02
C GLN A 255 19.76 15.95 0.06
N ARG A 256 18.85 15.64 -0.88
CA ARG A 256 18.28 14.31 -1.05
C ARG A 256 19.21 13.42 -1.85
N HIS A 257 19.43 12.20 -1.33
CA HIS A 257 20.23 11.14 -1.97
C HIS A 257 19.37 9.90 -2.25
N PRO A 258 19.70 9.11 -3.29
CA PRO A 258 19.01 7.85 -3.57
C PRO A 258 19.09 6.86 -2.41
N LEU A 259 17.98 6.19 -2.12
CA LEU A 259 17.88 5.03 -1.24
C LEU A 259 16.82 4.13 -1.85
N SER A 260 17.25 3.09 -2.56
CA SER A 260 16.34 2.13 -3.18
C SER A 260 15.99 1.02 -2.20
N VAL A 261 14.73 0.66 -2.15
CA VAL A 261 14.20 -0.54 -1.47
C VAL A 261 13.73 -1.48 -2.55
N ASP A 262 14.36 -2.65 -2.66
CA ASP A 262 14.00 -3.71 -3.61
C ASP A 262 13.41 -4.89 -2.84
N PHE A 263 12.17 -5.24 -3.16
CA PHE A 263 11.45 -6.31 -2.45
C PHE A 263 11.95 -7.71 -2.82
N GLU A 264 12.62 -7.88 -3.95
CA GLU A 264 13.26 -9.14 -4.31
C GLU A 264 14.53 -9.35 -3.49
N GLU A 265 15.37 -8.33 -3.33
CA GLU A 265 16.59 -8.39 -2.52
C GLU A 265 16.35 -8.73 -1.05
N ILE A 266 15.19 -8.30 -0.52
CA ILE A 266 14.80 -8.59 0.87
C ILE A 266 13.96 -9.86 1.01
N GLY A 267 13.62 -10.53 -0.11
CA GLY A 267 12.92 -11.82 -0.12
C GLY A 267 11.39 -11.72 -0.02
N TRP A 268 10.80 -10.57 -0.37
CA TRP A 268 9.36 -10.32 -0.25
C TRP A 268 8.60 -10.40 -1.59
N SER A 269 9.30 -10.64 -2.71
CA SER A 269 8.69 -10.77 -4.04
C SER A 269 7.68 -11.93 -4.17
N GLY A 270 7.68 -12.87 -3.21
CA GLY A 270 6.73 -14.00 -3.21
C GLY A 270 5.30 -13.61 -2.86
N TRP A 271 5.08 -12.53 -2.11
CA TRP A 271 3.76 -12.07 -1.68
C TRP A 271 3.43 -10.63 -2.11
N ILE A 272 4.43 -9.78 -2.38
CA ILE A 272 4.20 -8.45 -2.95
C ILE A 272 4.00 -8.56 -4.46
N ILE A 273 2.89 -8.03 -4.95
CA ILE A 273 2.50 -8.01 -6.36
C ILE A 273 3.09 -6.78 -7.04
N SER A 274 2.94 -5.60 -6.39
CA SER A 274 3.37 -4.32 -6.96
C SER A 274 3.54 -3.24 -5.86
N PRO A 275 4.53 -2.36 -6.01
CA PRO A 275 5.62 -2.34 -6.99
C PRO A 275 6.69 -3.40 -6.67
N ARG A 276 7.68 -3.61 -7.55
CA ARG A 276 8.86 -4.46 -7.25
C ARG A 276 9.78 -3.84 -6.22
N GLY A 277 9.74 -2.52 -6.09
CA GLY A 277 10.54 -1.74 -5.17
C GLY A 277 10.24 -0.27 -5.35
N TYR A 278 10.82 0.59 -4.51
CA TYR A 278 10.62 2.04 -4.59
C TYR A 278 11.87 2.79 -4.11
N ASN A 279 11.98 4.06 -4.51
CA ASN A 279 13.02 4.95 -4.01
C ASN A 279 12.51 5.70 -2.77
N ALA A 280 12.94 5.26 -1.58
CA ALA A 280 12.64 5.93 -0.31
C ALA A 280 13.37 7.28 -0.21
N TYR A 281 14.54 7.39 -0.84
CA TYR A 281 15.51 8.46 -0.66
C TYR A 281 15.93 8.66 0.81
N HIS A 282 16.98 9.43 1.04
CA HIS A 282 17.40 9.85 2.37
C HIS A 282 18.05 11.23 2.32
N CYS A 283 18.02 11.93 3.43
CA CYS A 283 18.61 13.24 3.57
C CYS A 283 20.00 13.16 4.18
N LYS A 284 20.98 13.77 3.54
CA LYS A 284 22.36 13.79 4.01
C LYS A 284 23.02 15.11 3.62
N GLY A 285 23.89 15.60 4.48
CA GLY A 285 24.66 16.81 4.27
C GLY A 285 24.73 17.67 5.52
N SER A 286 25.39 18.81 5.41
CA SER A 286 25.58 19.78 6.48
C SER A 286 24.62 20.95 6.35
N CYS A 287 24.30 21.54 7.50
CA CYS A 287 23.48 22.75 7.63
C CYS A 287 24.35 23.90 8.18
N PRO A 288 25.35 24.41 7.39
CA PRO A 288 26.27 25.44 7.87
C PRO A 288 25.57 26.79 7.96
N PHE A 289 25.99 27.60 8.92
CA PHE A 289 25.59 29.03 8.98
C PHE A 289 26.30 29.85 7.89
N PRO A 290 25.63 30.80 7.23
CA PRO A 290 24.20 31.09 7.29
C PRO A 290 23.37 30.07 6.50
N LEU A 291 22.19 29.70 7.02
CA LEU A 291 21.26 28.82 6.31
C LEU A 291 20.64 29.59 5.11
N GLY A 292 20.86 29.08 3.92
CA GLY A 292 20.24 29.62 2.70
C GLY A 292 18.80 29.12 2.50
N GLU A 293 18.01 29.83 1.70
CA GLU A 293 16.63 29.44 1.36
C GLU A 293 16.55 28.06 0.69
N ASN A 294 17.58 27.67 -0.08
CA ASN A 294 17.68 26.34 -0.71
C ASN A 294 17.79 25.20 0.29
N MET A 295 18.14 25.47 1.54
CA MET A 295 18.18 24.49 2.63
C MET A 295 16.85 24.38 3.39
N ARG A 296 15.81 25.08 3.00
CA ARG A 296 14.46 25.07 3.57
C ARG A 296 14.46 25.06 5.10
N PRO A 297 15.14 26.02 5.74
CA PRO A 297 15.22 26.01 7.19
C PRO A 297 13.89 26.41 7.83
N THR A 298 13.56 25.78 8.95
CA THR A 298 12.53 26.31 9.84
C THR A 298 13.03 27.57 10.53
N ASN A 299 12.13 28.40 11.05
CA ASN A 299 12.50 29.56 11.87
C ASN A 299 13.31 29.12 13.10
N HIS A 300 12.95 27.99 13.73
CA HIS A 300 13.69 27.41 14.86
C HIS A 300 15.13 27.05 14.44
N ALA A 301 15.31 26.33 13.33
CA ALA A 301 16.63 25.96 12.82
C ALA A 301 17.49 27.20 12.51
N THR A 302 16.89 28.27 12.01
CA THR A 302 17.59 29.54 11.75
C THR A 302 18.11 30.13 13.06
N VAL A 303 17.30 30.21 14.11
CA VAL A 303 17.71 30.68 15.44
C VAL A 303 18.79 29.78 16.03
N GLN A 304 18.61 28.46 15.98
CA GLN A 304 19.57 27.47 16.47
C GLN A 304 20.93 27.62 15.75
N SER A 305 20.91 27.80 14.44
CA SER A 305 22.11 28.01 13.62
C SER A 305 22.87 29.28 14.01
N ILE A 306 22.16 30.38 14.30
CA ILE A 306 22.75 31.64 14.77
C ILE A 306 23.41 31.43 16.16
N ILE A 307 22.70 30.83 17.12
CA ILE A 307 23.19 30.57 18.45
C ILE A 307 24.43 29.67 18.42
N ASN A 308 24.41 28.63 17.61
CA ASN A 308 25.56 27.74 17.42
C ASN A 308 26.77 28.45 16.77
N ALA A 309 26.55 29.27 15.73
CA ALA A 309 27.61 30.01 15.06
C ALA A 309 28.28 31.04 15.95
N LEU A 310 27.50 31.73 16.78
CA LEU A 310 27.97 32.75 17.73
C LEU A 310 28.42 32.15 19.07
N LYS A 311 28.27 30.82 19.26
CA LYS A 311 28.60 30.11 20.52
C LYS A 311 27.96 30.76 21.77
N LEU A 312 26.74 31.22 21.62
CA LEU A 312 26.00 31.90 22.72
C LEU A 312 25.49 30.95 23.81
N SER A 313 25.44 29.64 23.51
CA SER A 313 25.01 28.61 24.46
C SER A 313 25.85 27.35 24.27
N GLU A 314 26.31 26.78 25.38
CA GLU A 314 27.00 25.48 25.35
C GLU A 314 25.99 24.35 25.04
N GLY A 315 26.43 23.37 24.22
CA GLY A 315 25.61 22.20 23.87
C GLY A 315 24.62 22.39 22.71
N VAL A 316 24.45 23.59 22.17
CA VAL A 316 23.65 23.82 20.97
C VAL A 316 24.45 23.45 19.73
N SER A 317 24.03 22.40 19.02
CA SER A 317 24.63 21.95 17.74
C SER A 317 24.01 22.69 16.55
N SER A 318 24.63 22.53 15.35
CA SER A 318 23.99 22.98 14.12
C SER A 318 22.73 22.16 13.85
N PRO A 319 21.74 22.70 13.11
CA PRO A 319 20.56 21.96 12.69
C PRO A 319 20.90 20.69 11.90
N CYS A 320 19.99 19.74 11.89
CA CYS A 320 20.13 18.46 11.20
C CYS A 320 19.53 18.52 9.80
N CYS A 321 20.13 17.75 8.87
CA CYS A 321 19.57 17.52 7.54
C CYS A 321 18.55 16.39 7.61
N VAL A 322 17.28 16.70 7.47
CA VAL A 322 16.16 15.76 7.63
C VAL A 322 15.14 15.89 6.49
N PRO A 323 14.25 14.91 6.28
CA PRO A 323 13.14 15.09 5.35
C PRO A 323 12.25 16.27 5.76
N ASP A 324 11.99 17.15 4.80
CA ASP A 324 11.11 18.32 4.92
C ASP A 324 9.71 18.00 4.38
N LYS A 325 9.64 17.19 3.30
CA LYS A 325 8.41 16.68 2.72
C LYS A 325 8.50 15.19 2.51
N LEU A 326 7.47 14.48 2.93
CA LEU A 326 7.34 13.03 2.77
C LEU A 326 6.14 12.70 1.85
N TYR A 327 6.21 11.56 1.16
CA TYR A 327 5.14 11.04 0.33
C TYR A 327 4.79 9.62 0.73
N SER A 328 3.53 9.28 0.54
CA SER A 328 2.99 7.94 0.75
C SER A 328 3.28 7.02 -0.44
N ILE A 329 3.33 5.71 -0.17
CA ILE A 329 3.34 4.66 -1.19
C ILE A 329 2.10 3.78 -1.06
N ASN A 330 1.73 3.11 -2.14
CA ASN A 330 0.75 2.04 -2.15
C ASN A 330 1.46 0.72 -2.45
N LEU A 331 1.12 -0.32 -1.69
CA LEU A 331 1.53 -1.70 -1.97
C LEU A 331 0.30 -2.54 -2.32
N LEU A 332 0.44 -3.34 -3.37
CA LEU A 332 -0.51 -4.38 -3.74
C LEU A 332 0.13 -5.72 -3.39
N TYR A 333 -0.51 -6.53 -2.54
CA TYR A 333 0.07 -7.75 -2.02
C TYR A 333 -0.98 -8.80 -1.66
N PHE A 334 -0.55 -10.07 -1.48
CA PHE A 334 -1.38 -11.15 -0.94
C PHE A 334 -1.30 -11.16 0.58
N ASP A 335 -2.46 -11.27 1.26
CA ASP A 335 -2.53 -11.50 2.70
C ASP A 335 -2.41 -13.01 3.04
N ASP A 336 -2.50 -13.37 4.33
CA ASP A 336 -2.36 -14.76 4.82
C ASP A 336 -3.46 -15.69 4.29
N ASP A 337 -4.61 -15.16 3.91
CA ASP A 337 -5.74 -15.88 3.33
C ASP A 337 -5.71 -15.88 1.79
N GLU A 338 -4.61 -15.45 1.19
CA GLU A 338 -4.43 -15.26 -0.25
C GLU A 338 -5.42 -14.27 -0.89
N ASN A 339 -6.01 -13.35 -0.12
CA ASN A 339 -6.74 -12.22 -0.67
C ASN A 339 -5.77 -11.15 -1.16
N VAL A 340 -6.19 -10.34 -2.13
CA VAL A 340 -5.37 -9.24 -2.62
C VAL A 340 -5.73 -7.96 -1.89
N VAL A 341 -4.72 -7.35 -1.29
CA VAL A 341 -4.82 -6.12 -0.50
C VAL A 341 -4.05 -5.01 -1.19
N LEU A 342 -4.68 -3.86 -1.33
CA LEU A 342 -4.05 -2.59 -1.70
C LEU A 342 -4.04 -1.69 -0.47
N LYS A 343 -2.86 -1.34 0.03
CA LYS A 343 -2.73 -0.50 1.23
C LYS A 343 -1.77 0.64 1.01
N GLN A 344 -2.19 1.83 1.47
CA GLN A 344 -1.38 3.03 1.51
C GLN A 344 -0.58 3.10 2.80
N TYR A 345 0.69 3.46 2.68
CA TYR A 345 1.62 3.69 3.79
C TYR A 345 2.15 5.11 3.70
N ASP A 346 1.93 5.89 4.74
CA ASP A 346 2.32 7.30 4.78
C ASP A 346 3.80 7.46 5.12
N ASP A 347 4.37 8.61 4.74
CA ASP A 347 5.73 9.06 5.09
C ASP A 347 6.87 8.11 4.65
N MET A 348 6.69 7.38 3.55
CA MET A 348 7.63 6.37 3.09
C MET A 348 8.72 6.89 2.14
N VAL A 349 8.54 8.07 1.55
CA VAL A 349 9.44 8.62 0.53
C VAL A 349 9.84 10.05 0.88
N ALA A 350 11.13 10.31 1.04
CA ALA A 350 11.61 11.68 1.21
C ALA A 350 11.48 12.45 -0.12
N GLY A 351 10.54 13.39 -0.16
CA GLY A 351 10.29 14.27 -1.31
C GLY A 351 11.29 15.40 -1.41
N SER A 352 11.63 16.02 -0.28
CA SER A 352 12.64 17.06 -0.14
C SER A 352 13.35 16.97 1.21
N CYS A 353 14.52 17.63 1.30
CA CYS A 353 15.29 17.70 2.54
C CYS A 353 15.42 19.16 2.97
N GLY A 354 15.47 19.37 4.29
CA GLY A 354 15.65 20.66 4.91
C GLY A 354 16.54 20.59 6.16
N CYS A 355 16.93 21.76 6.63
CA CYS A 355 17.70 21.93 7.87
C CYS A 355 16.73 22.25 9.02
N HIS A 356 16.51 21.28 9.91
CA HIS A 356 15.56 21.40 11.03
C HIS A 356 16.20 21.09 12.37
#